data_43015260b8cb984858f99aaae3eb03b2
#
_entry.id   43015260b8cb984858f99aaae3eb03b2
#
_cell.length_a   1.000
_cell.length_b   1.000
_cell.length_c   1.000
_cell.angle_alpha   90.00
_cell.angle_beta   90.00
_cell.angle_gamma   90.00
#
_symmetry.space_group_name_H-M   'P 1'
#
loop_
_entity.id
_entity.type
_entity.pdbx_description
1 polymer ?
#
loop_
_entity_poly.entity_id
_entity_poly.type
_entity_poly.pdbx_seq_one_letter_code
_entity_poly.pdbx_strand_id
1 'polypeptide(L)'
;MTHPASSLSVDINMAFAEISLDGYLTVPEHAKGLVIFAHGSGSSRFSQRNRFVAELATLLFDLLTPAEEDIDLRTREFRFDIDLLTERLIGVIDWVGQNATTAGFPIGLFGASTGAAAALGAAAERADKVAAVVSRGGRPDLAARHLAQVKAPALLIVGGEDTVVIDLNQQAAGQLTVEHCLEIVPGATHLFEEAGKLEQVARLTRDWFLHYLAGL
;
A
#
# COMPACT_ATOMS: atom_id res chain seq x y z
N MET A 1 -6.31 12.35 32.43
CA MET A 1 -6.17 10.92 32.16
C MET A 1 -6.90 10.67 30.85
N THR A 2 -6.17 10.62 29.76
CA THR A 2 -6.76 10.28 28.45
C THR A 2 -6.93 8.74 28.43
N HIS A 3 -8.19 8.29 28.39
CA HIS A 3 -8.49 6.90 28.11
C HIS A 3 -7.84 6.54 26.76
N PRO A 4 -7.18 5.37 26.63
CA PRO A 4 -6.77 4.92 25.33
C PRO A 4 -8.04 4.79 24.46
N ALA A 5 -8.04 5.44 23.30
CA ALA A 5 -9.13 5.32 22.35
C ALA A 5 -9.37 3.83 22.06
N SER A 6 -10.61 3.38 22.17
CA SER A 6 -10.97 2.00 21.86
C SER A 6 -10.70 1.76 20.37
N SER A 7 -9.91 0.76 20.06
CA SER A 7 -9.65 0.34 18.67
C SER A 7 -10.09 -1.10 18.50
N LEU A 8 -10.81 -1.38 17.40
CA LEU A 8 -11.02 -2.76 16.97
C LEU A 8 -9.74 -3.25 16.31
N SER A 9 -9.24 -4.39 16.74
CA SER A 9 -8.10 -5.06 16.08
C SER A 9 -8.42 -6.54 15.98
N VAL A 10 -8.49 -7.07 14.75
CA VAL A 10 -8.98 -8.43 14.50
C VAL A 10 -8.27 -9.07 13.31
N ASP A 11 -7.97 -10.36 13.45
CA ASP A 11 -7.61 -11.20 12.30
C ASP A 11 -8.84 -11.41 11.44
N ILE A 12 -8.68 -11.26 10.14
CA ILE A 12 -9.74 -11.45 9.16
C ILE A 12 -9.27 -12.40 8.06
N ASN A 13 -10.25 -13.05 7.46
CA ASN A 13 -10.05 -13.88 6.29
C ASN A 13 -10.95 -13.34 5.18
N MET A 14 -10.34 -12.92 4.09
CA MET A 14 -11.02 -12.28 2.96
C MET A 14 -11.18 -13.29 1.84
N ALA A 15 -12.39 -13.80 1.67
CA ALA A 15 -12.73 -14.72 0.60
C ALA A 15 -13.28 -13.95 -0.61
N PHE A 16 -12.69 -14.15 -1.78
CA PHE A 16 -13.17 -13.66 -3.06
C PHE A 16 -12.68 -14.56 -4.20
N ALA A 17 -13.50 -14.69 -5.24
CA ALA A 17 -13.31 -15.71 -6.27
C ALA A 17 -13.13 -17.10 -5.62
N GLU A 18 -12.07 -17.82 -5.99
CA GLU A 18 -11.77 -19.17 -5.47
C GLU A 18 -10.65 -19.17 -4.42
N ILE A 19 -10.29 -18.00 -3.90
CA ILE A 19 -9.20 -17.84 -2.94
C ILE A 19 -9.64 -17.18 -1.66
N SER A 20 -8.76 -17.29 -0.66
CA SER A 20 -8.91 -16.64 0.62
C SER A 20 -7.55 -16.09 1.07
N LEU A 21 -7.52 -14.83 1.45
CA LEU A 21 -6.33 -14.16 1.96
C LEU A 21 -6.51 -13.79 3.42
N ASP A 22 -5.49 -14.03 4.21
CA ASP A 22 -5.45 -13.63 5.60
C ASP A 22 -5.02 -12.18 5.75
N GLY A 23 -5.65 -11.48 6.69
CA GLY A 23 -5.36 -10.10 6.99
C GLY A 23 -5.50 -9.77 8.47
N TYR A 24 -5.02 -8.58 8.81
CA TYR A 24 -5.17 -7.97 10.13
C TYR A 24 -5.75 -6.56 9.95
N LEU A 25 -6.97 -6.39 10.44
CA LEU A 25 -7.70 -5.14 10.38
C LEU A 25 -7.62 -4.41 11.72
N THR A 26 -7.19 -3.16 11.70
CA THR A 26 -7.26 -2.26 12.86
C THR A 26 -8.13 -1.05 12.51
N VAL A 27 -9.15 -0.77 13.32
CA VAL A 27 -10.05 0.37 13.13
C VAL A 27 -10.07 1.20 14.41
N PRO A 28 -9.41 2.37 14.46
CA PRO A 28 -9.55 3.34 15.54
C PRO A 28 -10.98 3.89 15.62
N GLU A 29 -11.42 4.31 16.81
CA GLU A 29 -12.78 4.78 17.10
C GLU A 29 -13.26 5.92 16.15
N HIS A 30 -12.34 6.75 15.70
CA HIS A 30 -12.65 7.90 14.81
C HIS A 30 -11.84 7.84 13.51
N ALA A 31 -11.69 6.64 12.95
CA ALA A 31 -10.98 6.48 11.70
C ALA A 31 -11.62 7.29 10.57
N LYS A 32 -10.80 8.09 9.88
CA LYS A 32 -11.23 8.98 8.79
C LYS A 32 -11.11 8.35 7.41
N GLY A 33 -10.52 7.19 7.32
CA GLY A 33 -10.31 6.44 6.09
C GLY A 33 -9.62 5.12 6.39
N LEU A 34 -9.43 4.29 5.38
CA LEU A 34 -8.76 3.00 5.48
C LEU A 34 -7.55 2.95 4.56
N VAL A 35 -6.39 2.54 5.08
CA VAL A 35 -5.20 2.27 4.29
C VAL A 35 -5.00 0.76 4.14
N ILE A 36 -4.94 0.28 2.91
CA ILE A 36 -4.64 -1.10 2.56
C ILE A 36 -3.15 -1.19 2.22
N PHE A 37 -2.42 -2.11 2.86
CA PHE A 37 -0.99 -2.27 2.71
C PHE A 37 -0.63 -3.46 1.82
N ALA A 38 -0.07 -3.17 0.64
CA ALA A 38 0.52 -4.15 -0.26
C ALA A 38 2.02 -4.26 0.03
N HIS A 39 2.43 -5.34 0.70
CA HIS A 39 3.83 -5.56 1.07
C HIS A 39 4.72 -5.89 -0.14
N GLY A 40 6.03 -5.67 0.02
CA GLY A 40 7.03 -6.04 -1.00
C GLY A 40 7.40 -7.52 -0.96
N SER A 41 8.16 -7.94 -1.96
CA SER A 41 8.69 -9.31 -2.08
C SER A 41 9.42 -9.75 -0.81
N GLY A 42 9.10 -10.94 -0.30
CA GLY A 42 9.72 -11.50 0.90
C GLY A 42 9.35 -10.79 2.21
N SER A 43 8.25 -10.02 2.22
CA SER A 43 7.66 -9.40 3.39
C SER A 43 6.25 -9.98 3.61
N SER A 44 5.63 -9.68 4.75
CA SER A 44 4.28 -10.14 5.10
C SER A 44 3.50 -9.07 5.87
N ARG A 45 2.23 -9.37 6.16
CA ARG A 45 1.36 -8.54 7.02
C ARG A 45 1.94 -8.27 8.42
N PHE A 46 2.89 -9.06 8.89
CA PHE A 46 3.53 -8.90 10.21
C PHE A 46 4.65 -7.86 10.23
N SER A 47 5.01 -7.27 9.10
CA SER A 47 6.05 -6.24 9.05
C SER A 47 5.70 -5.04 9.92
N GLN A 48 6.53 -4.77 10.94
CA GLN A 48 6.35 -3.59 11.82
C GLN A 48 6.45 -2.26 11.07
N ARG A 49 7.01 -2.25 9.86
CA ARG A 49 7.15 -1.07 8.99
C ARG A 49 5.80 -0.49 8.53
N ASN A 50 4.71 -1.22 8.73
CA ASN A 50 3.38 -0.87 8.22
C ASN A 50 2.40 -0.33 9.29
N ARG A 51 2.87 0.01 10.53
CA ARG A 51 1.98 0.30 11.68
C ARG A 51 1.81 1.78 12.05
N PHE A 52 2.18 2.73 11.21
CA PHE A 52 2.38 4.13 11.65
C PHE A 52 1.27 5.13 11.29
N VAL A 53 0.00 4.72 11.19
CA VAL A 53 -1.07 5.68 10.84
C VAL A 53 -2.19 5.66 11.88
N ALA A 54 -1.98 6.36 13.01
CA ALA A 54 -2.85 6.28 14.20
C ALA A 54 -4.30 6.80 14.02
N GLU A 55 -4.57 7.63 13.02
CA GLU A 55 -5.90 8.23 12.77
C GLU A 55 -6.65 7.57 11.60
N LEU A 56 -6.07 6.54 11.01
CA LEU A 56 -6.66 5.81 9.89
C LEU A 56 -6.83 4.33 10.26
N ALA A 57 -7.87 3.72 9.75
CA ALA A 57 -7.97 2.28 9.77
C ALA A 57 -6.86 1.68 8.89
N THR A 58 -6.36 0.52 9.26
CA THR A 58 -5.31 -0.16 8.49
C THR A 58 -5.69 -1.61 8.24
N LEU A 59 -5.47 -2.05 7.01
CA LEU A 59 -5.60 -3.43 6.61
C LEU A 59 -4.26 -3.93 6.10
N LEU A 60 -3.66 -4.81 6.89
CA LEU A 60 -2.44 -5.55 6.54
C LEU A 60 -2.86 -6.94 6.09
N PHE A 61 -2.40 -7.39 4.93
CA PHE A 61 -2.76 -8.71 4.44
C PHE A 61 -1.60 -9.32 3.64
N ASP A 62 -1.63 -10.63 3.47
CA ASP A 62 -0.67 -11.33 2.64
C ASP A 62 -1.18 -11.40 1.20
N LEU A 63 -0.35 -10.96 0.24
CA LEU A 63 -0.70 -10.92 -1.18
C LEU A 63 -0.79 -12.31 -1.83
N LEU A 64 -0.16 -13.30 -1.22
CA LEU A 64 -0.17 -14.70 -1.65
C LEU A 64 -0.93 -15.56 -0.64
N THR A 65 -1.56 -16.60 -1.12
CA THR A 65 -2.09 -17.66 -0.25
C THR A 65 -0.91 -18.46 0.36
N PRO A 66 -1.10 -19.17 1.48
CA PRO A 66 -0.04 -19.99 2.06
C PRO A 66 0.56 -21.00 1.08
N ALA A 67 -0.27 -21.60 0.21
CA ALA A 67 0.19 -22.56 -0.79
C ALA A 67 1.04 -21.88 -1.89
N GLU A 68 0.66 -20.69 -2.33
CA GLU A 68 1.44 -19.89 -3.28
C GLU A 68 2.76 -19.44 -2.65
N GLU A 69 2.76 -19.03 -1.37
CA GLU A 69 3.97 -18.64 -0.67
C GLU A 69 4.96 -19.79 -0.53
N ASP A 70 4.50 -21.01 -0.21
CA ASP A 70 5.33 -22.20 -0.15
C ASP A 70 6.02 -22.52 -1.50
N ILE A 71 5.35 -22.27 -2.62
CA ILE A 71 5.91 -22.38 -3.95
C ILE A 71 6.89 -21.23 -4.21
N ASP A 72 6.48 -20.00 -3.91
CA ASP A 72 7.23 -18.79 -4.19
C ASP A 72 8.56 -18.71 -3.43
N LEU A 73 8.63 -19.25 -2.23
CA LEU A 73 9.87 -19.38 -1.47
C LEU A 73 10.97 -20.14 -2.23
N ARG A 74 10.58 -21.06 -3.12
CA ARG A 74 11.50 -21.89 -3.94
C ARG A 74 11.71 -21.31 -5.32
N THR A 75 10.64 -20.82 -5.96
CA THR A 75 10.63 -20.45 -7.38
C THR A 75 10.74 -18.93 -7.60
N ARG A 76 10.22 -18.13 -6.65
CA ARG A 76 10.08 -16.66 -6.74
C ARG A 76 9.17 -16.21 -7.89
N GLU A 77 8.29 -17.06 -8.42
CA GLU A 77 7.47 -16.77 -9.59
C GLU A 77 6.31 -15.81 -9.27
N PHE A 78 5.67 -15.95 -8.09
CA PHE A 78 4.49 -15.15 -7.77
C PHE A 78 4.81 -13.74 -7.27
N ARG A 79 5.92 -13.55 -6.52
CA ARG A 79 6.30 -12.25 -5.94
C ARG A 79 6.61 -11.17 -6.98
N PHE A 80 6.87 -11.55 -8.22
CA PHE A 80 7.12 -10.66 -9.35
C PHE A 80 6.02 -10.69 -10.40
N ASP A 81 4.98 -11.50 -10.21
CA ASP A 81 3.78 -11.50 -11.04
C ASP A 81 2.88 -10.32 -10.64
N ILE A 82 3.16 -9.15 -11.23
CA ILE A 82 2.48 -7.90 -10.88
C ILE A 82 0.99 -7.97 -11.24
N ASP A 83 0.62 -8.72 -12.26
CA ASP A 83 -0.78 -8.88 -12.66
C ASP A 83 -1.55 -9.64 -11.60
N LEU A 84 -1.00 -10.77 -11.13
CA LEU A 84 -1.55 -11.53 -10.00
C LEU A 84 -1.67 -10.66 -8.75
N LEU A 85 -0.59 -9.96 -8.36
CA LEU A 85 -0.60 -9.11 -7.15
C LEU A 85 -1.63 -7.97 -7.27
N THR A 86 -1.79 -7.41 -8.47
CA THR A 86 -2.81 -6.38 -8.75
C THR A 86 -4.22 -6.95 -8.61
N GLU A 87 -4.51 -8.12 -9.18
CA GLU A 87 -5.79 -8.80 -9.04
C GLU A 87 -6.14 -9.11 -7.58
N ARG A 88 -5.16 -9.56 -6.80
CA ARG A 88 -5.33 -9.79 -5.35
C ARG A 88 -5.74 -8.51 -4.63
N LEU A 89 -5.04 -7.42 -4.90
CA LEU A 89 -5.33 -6.13 -4.26
C LEU A 89 -6.69 -5.58 -4.71
N ILE A 90 -7.09 -5.76 -5.96
CA ILE A 90 -8.43 -5.42 -6.46
C ILE A 90 -9.51 -6.20 -5.69
N GLY A 91 -9.32 -7.50 -5.51
CA GLY A 91 -10.25 -8.33 -4.72
C GLY A 91 -10.39 -7.83 -3.28
N VAL A 92 -9.28 -7.42 -2.66
CA VAL A 92 -9.30 -6.84 -1.30
C VAL A 92 -10.01 -5.49 -1.27
N ILE A 93 -9.80 -4.61 -2.25
CA ILE A 93 -10.53 -3.33 -2.37
C ILE A 93 -12.04 -3.58 -2.49
N ASP A 94 -12.44 -4.53 -3.30
CA ASP A 94 -13.84 -4.87 -3.51
C ASP A 94 -14.46 -5.50 -2.24
N TRP A 95 -13.72 -6.36 -1.54
CA TRP A 95 -14.13 -6.92 -0.25
C TRP A 95 -14.31 -5.83 0.83
N VAL A 96 -13.38 -4.89 0.93
CA VAL A 96 -13.45 -3.73 1.86
C VAL A 96 -14.72 -2.92 1.62
N GLY A 97 -15.07 -2.67 0.36
CA GLY A 97 -16.28 -1.93 0.01
C GLY A 97 -17.59 -2.64 0.36
N GLN A 98 -17.57 -3.95 0.58
CA GLN A 98 -18.74 -4.78 0.93
C GLN A 98 -18.79 -5.15 2.42
N ASN A 99 -17.70 -5.05 3.14
CA ASN A 99 -17.62 -5.41 4.55
C ASN A 99 -18.24 -4.34 5.44
N ALA A 100 -19.18 -4.71 6.31
CA ALA A 100 -19.97 -3.78 7.14
C ALA A 100 -19.12 -2.87 8.05
N THR A 101 -17.91 -3.30 8.45
CA THR A 101 -17.02 -2.51 9.32
C THR A 101 -16.24 -1.47 8.52
N THR A 102 -15.98 -1.73 7.22
CA THR A 102 -15.07 -0.91 6.40
C THR A 102 -15.77 -0.20 5.25
N ALA A 103 -16.97 -0.63 4.90
CA ALA A 103 -17.78 0.01 3.85
C ALA A 103 -18.04 1.50 4.19
N GLY A 104 -17.70 2.37 3.25
CA GLY A 104 -17.88 3.83 3.43
C GLY A 104 -16.60 4.56 3.84
N PHE A 105 -15.51 3.88 4.21
CA PHE A 105 -14.22 4.55 4.33
C PHE A 105 -13.64 4.90 2.96
N PRO A 106 -13.15 6.12 2.75
CA PRO A 106 -12.26 6.41 1.63
C PRO A 106 -11.01 5.54 1.74
N ILE A 107 -10.57 4.95 0.61
CA ILE A 107 -9.50 3.97 0.56
C ILE A 107 -8.20 4.61 0.10
N GLY A 108 -7.13 4.46 0.89
CA GLY A 108 -5.76 4.69 0.48
C GLY A 108 -5.02 3.37 0.23
N LEU A 109 -4.11 3.35 -0.73
CA LEU A 109 -3.24 2.20 -1.00
C LEU A 109 -1.79 2.56 -0.66
N PHE A 110 -1.18 1.76 0.21
CA PHE A 110 0.26 1.83 0.46
C PHE A 110 0.95 0.62 -0.14
N GLY A 111 1.86 0.84 -1.06
CA GLY A 111 2.66 -0.23 -1.66
C GLY A 111 4.14 -0.10 -1.39
N ALA A 112 4.83 -1.21 -1.15
CA ALA A 112 6.28 -1.26 -1.00
C ALA A 112 6.91 -2.14 -2.09
N SER A 113 7.99 -1.67 -2.72
CA SER A 113 8.72 -2.42 -3.76
C SER A 113 7.77 -2.92 -4.87
N THR A 114 7.65 -4.22 -5.12
CA THR A 114 6.69 -4.82 -6.07
C THR A 114 5.23 -4.55 -5.69
N GLY A 115 4.90 -4.49 -4.39
CA GLY A 115 3.59 -4.11 -3.90
C GLY A 115 3.17 -2.69 -4.30
N ALA A 116 4.11 -1.79 -4.56
CA ALA A 116 3.81 -0.46 -5.08
C ALA A 116 3.31 -0.50 -6.54
N ALA A 117 3.86 -1.39 -7.37
CA ALA A 117 3.37 -1.61 -8.72
C ALA A 117 1.93 -2.15 -8.69
N ALA A 118 1.66 -3.14 -7.83
CA ALA A 118 0.31 -3.67 -7.62
C ALA A 118 -0.67 -2.58 -7.14
N ALA A 119 -0.23 -1.71 -6.21
CA ALA A 119 -1.04 -0.60 -5.71
C ALA A 119 -1.41 0.41 -6.81
N LEU A 120 -0.47 0.77 -7.67
CA LEU A 120 -0.72 1.66 -8.80
C LEU A 120 -1.63 1.01 -9.85
N GLY A 121 -1.43 -0.28 -10.14
CA GLY A 121 -2.30 -1.05 -11.02
C GLY A 121 -3.73 -1.11 -10.50
N ALA A 122 -3.91 -1.47 -9.22
CA ALA A 122 -5.22 -1.53 -8.59
C ALA A 122 -5.90 -0.15 -8.51
N ALA A 123 -5.14 0.93 -8.25
CA ALA A 123 -5.67 2.29 -8.26
C ALA A 123 -6.17 2.73 -9.65
N ALA A 124 -5.54 2.26 -10.72
CA ALA A 124 -6.02 2.52 -12.07
C ALA A 124 -7.32 1.76 -12.38
N GLU A 125 -7.39 0.48 -11.99
CA GLU A 125 -8.54 -0.39 -12.24
C GLU A 125 -9.75 -0.11 -11.31
N ARG A 126 -9.52 0.54 -10.16
CA ARG A 126 -10.54 0.96 -9.18
C ARG A 126 -10.47 2.46 -8.91
N ALA A 127 -10.40 3.23 -9.98
CA ALA A 127 -10.24 4.67 -9.93
C ALA A 127 -11.38 5.42 -9.20
N ASP A 128 -12.54 4.80 -9.10
CA ASP A 128 -13.72 5.30 -8.37
C ASP A 128 -13.69 4.98 -6.86
N LYS A 129 -12.81 4.08 -6.43
CA LYS A 129 -12.74 3.61 -5.03
C LYS A 129 -11.48 4.07 -4.29
N VAL A 130 -10.39 4.29 -5.03
CA VAL A 130 -9.10 4.64 -4.44
C VAL A 130 -8.91 6.15 -4.43
N ALA A 131 -8.77 6.73 -3.25
CA ALA A 131 -8.65 8.16 -3.04
C ALA A 131 -7.20 8.65 -3.02
N ALA A 132 -6.22 7.82 -2.66
CA ALA A 132 -4.80 8.17 -2.66
C ALA A 132 -3.89 6.93 -2.72
N VAL A 133 -2.67 7.11 -3.25
CA VAL A 133 -1.65 6.05 -3.31
C VAL A 133 -0.34 6.56 -2.70
N VAL A 134 0.33 5.71 -1.94
CA VAL A 134 1.72 5.90 -1.50
C VAL A 134 2.57 4.72 -1.95
N SER A 135 3.66 5.01 -2.64
CA SER A 135 4.69 4.05 -3.08
C SER A 135 5.96 4.28 -2.27
N ARG A 136 6.43 3.29 -1.51
CA ARG A 136 7.68 3.34 -0.77
C ARG A 136 8.73 2.42 -1.37
N GLY A 137 9.86 2.99 -1.82
CA GLY A 137 10.92 2.23 -2.51
C GLY A 137 10.33 1.39 -3.64
N GLY A 138 9.32 1.94 -4.31
CA GLY A 138 8.48 1.21 -5.25
C GLY A 138 9.13 0.98 -6.60
N ARG A 139 8.60 -0.02 -7.30
CA ARG A 139 8.90 -0.34 -8.70
C ARG A 139 7.71 0.03 -9.60
N PRO A 140 7.38 1.36 -9.69
CA PRO A 140 6.25 1.81 -10.50
C PRO A 140 6.42 1.51 -11.99
N ASP A 141 7.65 1.33 -12.45
CA ASP A 141 7.98 0.88 -13.81
C ASP A 141 7.32 -0.45 -14.18
N LEU A 142 7.12 -1.35 -13.20
CA LEU A 142 6.42 -2.62 -13.41
C LEU A 142 4.91 -2.46 -13.63
N ALA A 143 4.35 -1.29 -13.31
CA ALA A 143 2.96 -0.92 -13.58
C ALA A 143 2.82 0.08 -14.74
N ALA A 144 3.83 0.24 -15.60
CA ALA A 144 3.91 1.28 -16.63
C ALA A 144 2.62 1.41 -17.48
N ARG A 145 2.00 0.29 -17.85
CA ARG A 145 0.76 0.26 -18.65
C ARG A 145 -0.46 0.91 -17.93
N HIS A 146 -0.41 1.04 -16.60
CA HIS A 146 -1.50 1.57 -15.78
C HIS A 146 -1.29 3.03 -15.37
N LEU A 147 -0.05 3.55 -15.37
CA LEU A 147 0.29 4.84 -14.78
C LEU A 147 -0.54 6.01 -15.32
N ALA A 148 -0.76 6.08 -16.64
CA ALA A 148 -1.58 7.12 -17.26
C ALA A 148 -3.08 7.03 -16.90
N GLN A 149 -3.53 5.89 -16.36
CA GLN A 149 -4.92 5.62 -16.00
C GLN A 149 -5.20 5.85 -14.52
N VAL A 150 -4.16 5.99 -13.69
CA VAL A 150 -4.29 6.32 -12.26
C VAL A 150 -5.01 7.66 -12.12
N LYS A 151 -6.04 7.73 -11.29
CA LYS A 151 -6.78 8.96 -10.96
C LYS A 151 -6.53 9.45 -9.54
N ALA A 152 -6.08 8.58 -8.67
CA ALA A 152 -5.75 8.90 -7.29
C ALA A 152 -4.42 9.69 -7.21
N PRO A 153 -4.32 10.75 -6.42
CA PRO A 153 -3.06 11.42 -6.11
C PRO A 153 -2.02 10.43 -5.59
N ALA A 154 -0.77 10.55 -6.05
CA ALA A 154 0.28 9.57 -5.80
C ALA A 154 1.53 10.18 -5.14
N LEU A 155 1.97 9.63 -4.01
CA LEU A 155 3.24 9.94 -3.37
C LEU A 155 4.24 8.82 -3.62
N LEU A 156 5.39 9.16 -4.22
CA LEU A 156 6.49 8.25 -4.48
C LEU A 156 7.63 8.59 -3.49
N ILE A 157 7.98 7.67 -2.58
CA ILE A 157 9.04 7.87 -1.58
C ILE A 157 10.20 6.92 -1.91
N VAL A 158 11.39 7.47 -2.13
CA VAL A 158 12.58 6.70 -2.52
C VAL A 158 13.75 7.05 -1.62
N GLY A 159 14.59 6.07 -1.27
CA GLY A 159 15.83 6.30 -0.55
C GLY A 159 16.88 6.99 -1.43
N GLY A 160 17.58 7.98 -0.87
CA GLY A 160 18.58 8.77 -1.60
C GLY A 160 19.78 7.97 -2.08
N GLU A 161 20.07 6.83 -1.45
CA GLU A 161 21.15 5.92 -1.85
C GLU A 161 20.66 4.83 -2.84
N ASP A 162 19.37 4.80 -3.17
CA ASP A 162 18.77 3.83 -4.11
C ASP A 162 18.65 4.45 -5.51
N THR A 163 19.78 4.78 -6.12
CA THR A 163 19.86 5.57 -7.35
C THR A 163 19.09 4.98 -8.52
N VAL A 164 19.15 3.65 -8.68
CA VAL A 164 18.41 2.96 -9.76
C VAL A 164 16.90 3.13 -9.57
N VAL A 165 16.40 3.00 -8.34
CA VAL A 165 14.97 3.16 -8.05
C VAL A 165 14.54 4.62 -8.14
N ILE A 166 15.44 5.60 -7.85
CA ILE A 166 15.18 7.02 -8.10
C ILE A 166 14.87 7.25 -9.59
N ASP A 167 15.74 6.77 -10.49
CA ASP A 167 15.55 6.93 -11.94
C ASP A 167 14.24 6.31 -12.42
N LEU A 168 13.91 5.12 -11.94
CA LEU A 168 12.65 4.44 -12.27
C LEU A 168 11.42 5.21 -11.79
N ASN A 169 11.50 5.82 -10.59
CA ASN A 169 10.40 6.61 -10.05
C ASN A 169 10.27 7.97 -10.77
N GLN A 170 11.37 8.60 -11.19
CA GLN A 170 11.33 9.81 -12.01
C GLN A 170 10.66 9.55 -13.37
N GLN A 171 11.01 8.44 -14.03
CA GLN A 171 10.38 8.03 -15.28
C GLN A 171 8.89 7.74 -15.12
N ALA A 172 8.50 7.07 -14.05
CA ALA A 172 7.11 6.78 -13.75
C ALA A 172 6.31 8.05 -13.40
N ALA A 173 6.88 8.97 -12.63
CA ALA A 173 6.28 10.27 -12.33
C ALA A 173 5.93 11.04 -13.59
N GLY A 174 6.79 11.01 -14.62
CA GLY A 174 6.52 11.63 -15.92
C GLY A 174 5.35 11.00 -16.71
N GLN A 175 4.86 9.82 -16.31
CA GLN A 175 3.71 9.15 -16.92
C GLN A 175 2.41 9.34 -16.12
N LEU A 176 2.49 9.76 -14.87
CA LEU A 176 1.32 10.07 -14.05
C LEU A 176 0.69 11.38 -14.54
N THR A 177 -0.60 11.37 -14.78
CA THR A 177 -1.38 12.54 -15.23
C THR A 177 -2.13 13.25 -14.10
N VAL A 178 -2.01 12.72 -12.88
CA VAL A 178 -2.64 13.22 -11.66
C VAL A 178 -1.64 13.98 -10.80
N GLU A 179 -2.13 14.63 -9.75
CA GLU A 179 -1.27 15.21 -8.73
C GLU A 179 -0.35 14.13 -8.15
N HIS A 180 0.94 14.40 -8.16
CA HIS A 180 1.92 13.46 -7.59
C HIS A 180 3.12 14.22 -7.01
N CYS A 181 3.79 13.57 -6.06
CA CYS A 181 5.03 14.05 -5.46
C CYS A 181 6.06 12.92 -5.43
N LEU A 182 7.32 13.26 -5.76
CA LEU A 182 8.47 12.37 -5.59
C LEU A 182 9.34 12.91 -4.45
N GLU A 183 9.35 12.18 -3.34
CA GLU A 183 10.15 12.48 -2.15
C GLU A 183 11.37 11.58 -2.06
N ILE A 184 12.55 12.19 -2.15
CA ILE A 184 13.82 11.48 -1.96
C ILE A 184 14.28 11.69 -0.52
N VAL A 185 14.42 10.59 0.22
CA VAL A 185 14.86 10.59 1.63
C VAL A 185 16.40 10.50 1.67
N PRO A 186 17.12 11.60 1.96
CA PRO A 186 18.58 11.61 1.89
C PRO A 186 19.20 10.59 2.85
N GLY A 187 20.23 9.87 2.40
CA GLY A 187 20.96 8.88 3.19
C GLY A 187 20.15 7.64 3.58
N ALA A 188 19.00 7.41 2.96
CA ALA A 188 18.25 6.18 3.12
C ALA A 188 18.57 5.21 1.98
N THR A 189 18.73 3.92 2.31
CA THR A 189 18.79 2.82 1.34
C THR A 189 17.38 2.34 0.99
N HIS A 190 17.28 1.28 0.17
CA HIS A 190 16.00 0.72 -0.29
C HIS A 190 15.02 0.36 0.84
N LEU A 191 15.53 -0.13 1.97
CA LEU A 191 14.69 -0.59 3.09
C LEU A 191 14.44 0.48 4.16
N PHE A 192 15.11 1.64 4.07
CA PHE A 192 15.00 2.75 5.04
C PHE A 192 15.34 2.33 6.48
N GLU A 193 16.34 1.44 6.63
CA GLU A 193 16.73 0.89 7.94
C GLU A 193 17.61 1.83 8.75
N GLU A 194 18.11 2.89 8.15
CA GLU A 194 18.92 3.90 8.81
C GLU A 194 18.09 4.68 9.83
N ALA A 195 18.73 5.10 10.91
CA ALA A 195 18.07 5.76 12.03
C ALA A 195 17.19 6.95 11.59
N GLY A 196 15.93 6.96 11.99
CA GLY A 196 14.97 8.02 11.71
C GLY A 196 14.37 8.00 10.29
N LYS A 197 14.81 7.10 9.39
CA LYS A 197 14.32 7.10 7.99
C LYS A 197 12.94 6.47 7.86
N LEU A 198 12.67 5.39 8.57
CA LEU A 198 11.31 4.82 8.62
C LEU A 198 10.30 5.78 9.25
N GLU A 199 10.69 6.52 10.27
CA GLU A 199 9.86 7.54 10.90
C GLU A 199 9.57 8.70 9.94
N GLN A 200 10.54 9.08 9.10
CA GLN A 200 10.34 10.08 8.05
C GLN A 200 9.34 9.58 7.00
N VAL A 201 9.49 8.35 6.52
CA VAL A 201 8.54 7.71 5.61
C VAL A 201 7.14 7.65 6.22
N ALA A 202 7.03 7.27 7.50
CA ALA A 202 5.77 7.19 8.21
C ALA A 202 5.06 8.56 8.29
N ARG A 203 5.80 9.65 8.57
CA ARG A 203 5.23 11.02 8.59
C ARG A 203 4.73 11.43 7.20
N LEU A 204 5.55 11.27 6.17
CA LEU A 204 5.17 11.60 4.79
C LEU A 204 3.92 10.83 4.35
N THR A 205 3.87 9.53 4.65
CA THR A 205 2.74 8.64 4.35
C THR A 205 1.47 9.09 5.08
N ARG A 206 1.58 9.35 6.40
CA ARG A 206 0.46 9.80 7.23
C ARG A 206 -0.10 11.11 6.70
N ASP A 207 0.76 12.10 6.49
CA ASP A 207 0.36 13.45 6.10
C ASP A 207 -0.32 13.43 4.72
N TRP A 208 0.17 12.60 3.78
CA TRP A 208 -0.45 12.36 2.49
C TRP A 208 -1.85 11.75 2.62
N PHE A 209 -1.98 10.66 3.34
CA PHE A 209 -3.28 10.01 3.51
C PHE A 209 -4.27 10.86 4.30
N LEU A 210 -3.85 11.56 5.36
CA LEU A 210 -4.75 12.46 6.08
C LEU A 210 -5.24 13.60 5.19
N HIS A 211 -4.41 14.12 4.30
CA HIS A 211 -4.82 15.17 3.36
C HIS A 211 -5.94 14.69 2.43
N TYR A 212 -5.80 13.51 1.86
CA TYR A 212 -6.75 13.03 0.84
C TYR A 212 -7.89 12.17 1.38
N LEU A 213 -7.74 11.52 2.54
CA LEU A 213 -8.80 10.67 3.11
C LEU A 213 -9.64 11.38 4.17
N ALA A 214 -9.10 12.40 4.86
CA ALA A 214 -9.84 13.08 5.93
C ALA A 214 -10.61 14.33 5.45
N GLY A 215 -10.41 14.76 4.23
CA GLY A 215 -11.05 15.92 3.62
C GLY A 215 -12.21 15.61 2.68
N LEU A 216 -12.62 14.34 2.58
CA LEU A 216 -13.73 13.87 1.76
C LEU A 216 -15.03 13.84 2.53
#